data_bc94cbc3d5e86ce143a1869fdca13a17
#
_entry.id   bc94cbc3d5e86ce143a1869fdca13a17
#
_cell.length_a   1.000
_cell.length_b   1.000
_cell.length_c   1.000
_cell.angle_alpha   90.00
_cell.angle_beta   90.00
_cell.angle_gamma   90.00
#
_symmetry.space_group_name_H-M   'P 1'
#
loop_
_entity.id
_entity.type
_entity.pdbx_description
1 polymer ?
#
loop_
_entity_poly.entity_id
_entity_poly.type
_entity_poly.pdbx_seq_one_letter_code
_entity_poly.pdbx_strand_id
1 'polypeptide(L)'
;MTAAPTSSEASATEARMVSTDTTAPAATGAQAPATQPDYWQGAEDAPVEMIEYASFTCGHCAAFHNDVYPQLKAEYIDTGKVRFAQRDVYFDEPGLWAGILARCGGDEKYYPVADMLFDEQKTWLDAKTGDEIAANLRKIGAAAGFSGEQMDACWKDQAKVESLLATFQQNAVADKIEGTPTFIIGGETVRNAPWDQLKAKIDEKLAAAPAAAN
;
A
#
# COMPACT_ATOMS: atom_id res chain seq x y z
N MET A 1 -41.93 -5.32 -71.86
CA MET A 1 -42.36 -4.01 -72.29
C MET A 1 -41.62 -2.99 -71.42
N THR A 2 -40.55 -2.43 -71.99
CA THR A 2 -40.43 -1.06 -72.42
C THR A 2 -40.29 -0.12 -71.19
N ALA A 3 -39.38 0.74 -70.95
CA ALA A 3 -38.20 1.24 -71.61
C ALA A 3 -37.39 2.06 -70.58
N ALA A 4 -36.11 2.14 -70.72
CA ALA A 4 -35.31 3.28 -70.24
C ALA A 4 -35.53 4.44 -71.26
N PRO A 5 -35.17 5.67 -71.01
CA PRO A 5 -33.86 6.24 -70.80
C PRO A 5 -33.89 7.48 -69.87
N THR A 6 -32.92 8.29 -69.53
CA THR A 6 -31.69 8.82 -70.12
C THR A 6 -30.95 9.66 -69.11
N SER A 7 -29.68 9.84 -69.37
CA SER A 7 -28.68 10.72 -68.76
C SER A 7 -29.05 12.19 -68.63
N SER A 8 -28.50 12.88 -67.66
CA SER A 8 -27.94 14.26 -67.81
C SER A 8 -26.97 14.54 -66.59
N GLU A 9 -25.73 14.55 -66.85
CA GLU A 9 -24.67 15.58 -66.77
C GLU A 9 -24.63 16.51 -65.57
N ALA A 10 -23.54 16.33 -64.90
CA ALA A 10 -22.53 17.32 -64.48
C ALA A 10 -22.97 18.60 -63.74
N SER A 11 -22.56 18.73 -62.51
CA SER A 11 -21.88 19.98 -62.13
C SER A 11 -20.95 19.70 -60.99
N ALA A 12 -19.65 19.81 -61.22
CA ALA A 12 -18.61 19.88 -60.24
C ALA A 12 -18.73 21.18 -59.46
N THR A 13 -18.96 21.08 -58.14
CA THR A 13 -18.74 22.22 -57.26
C THR A 13 -17.71 21.80 -56.23
N GLU A 14 -16.59 22.40 -56.43
CA GLU A 14 -15.39 22.35 -55.57
C GLU A 14 -15.75 22.80 -54.17
N ALA A 15 -15.90 21.88 -53.23
CA ALA A 15 -16.04 22.17 -51.81
C ALA A 15 -14.65 22.17 -51.16
N ARG A 16 -14.20 23.38 -50.98
CA ARG A 16 -13.01 23.81 -50.22
C ARG A 16 -12.97 23.13 -48.89
N MET A 17 -11.91 22.30 -48.64
CA MET A 17 -11.56 21.75 -47.34
C MET A 17 -11.23 22.90 -46.41
N VAL A 18 -12.12 23.15 -45.44
CA VAL A 18 -11.82 23.95 -44.28
C VAL A 18 -11.11 23.01 -43.30
N SER A 19 -9.80 23.15 -43.22
CA SER A 19 -9.01 22.54 -42.14
C SER A 19 -9.40 23.21 -40.83
N THR A 20 -10.25 22.58 -40.05
CA THR A 20 -10.42 22.94 -38.66
C THR A 20 -9.25 22.33 -37.88
N ASP A 21 -8.27 23.17 -37.66
CA ASP A 21 -7.18 22.93 -36.72
C ASP A 21 -7.78 22.88 -35.29
N THR A 22 -8.27 21.70 -34.91
CA THR A 22 -8.70 21.46 -33.53
C THR A 22 -7.44 21.12 -32.74
N THR A 23 -6.76 22.15 -32.29
CA THR A 23 -5.75 22.02 -31.23
C THR A 23 -6.48 21.53 -29.97
N ALA A 24 -6.44 20.23 -29.73
CA ALA A 24 -6.85 19.67 -28.47
C ALA A 24 -6.03 20.35 -27.36
N PRO A 25 -6.65 20.83 -26.27
CA PRO A 25 -5.88 21.36 -25.16
C PRO A 25 -4.95 20.25 -24.64
N ALA A 26 -3.65 20.54 -24.62
CA ALA A 26 -2.66 19.69 -23.99
C ALA A 26 -3.16 19.37 -22.56
N ALA A 27 -3.35 18.09 -22.27
CA ALA A 27 -3.63 17.64 -20.92
C ALA A 27 -2.55 18.23 -20.02
N THR A 28 -2.93 19.16 -19.19
CA THR A 28 -2.10 19.71 -18.11
C THR A 28 -1.60 18.50 -17.35
N GLY A 29 -0.30 18.25 -17.36
CA GLY A 29 0.32 17.09 -16.75
C GLY A 29 -0.11 16.98 -15.29
N ALA A 30 -1.01 16.05 -15.01
CA ALA A 30 -1.32 15.68 -13.65
C ALA A 30 -0.01 15.15 -13.04
N GLN A 31 0.52 15.88 -12.10
CA GLN A 31 1.72 15.49 -11.38
C GLN A 31 1.39 14.18 -10.66
N ALA A 32 2.24 13.16 -10.82
CA ALA A 32 2.03 11.89 -10.11
C ALA A 32 1.87 12.16 -8.61
N PRO A 33 0.93 11.47 -7.93
CA PRO A 33 0.74 11.66 -6.49
C PRO A 33 2.07 11.46 -5.74
N ALA A 34 2.32 12.31 -4.74
CA ALA A 34 3.49 12.15 -3.90
C ALA A 34 3.42 10.80 -3.17
N THR A 35 4.53 10.07 -3.08
CA THR A 35 4.56 8.81 -2.34
C THR A 35 4.68 9.05 -0.84
N GLN A 36 4.19 8.09 -0.04
CA GLN A 36 4.33 8.11 1.42
C GLN A 36 5.67 7.48 1.81
N PRO A 37 6.34 8.03 2.84
CA PRO A 37 7.55 7.42 3.37
C PRO A 37 7.24 6.10 4.08
N ASP A 38 8.25 5.22 4.14
CA ASP A 38 8.22 4.08 5.05
C ASP A 38 8.38 4.57 6.50
N TYR A 39 7.62 3.98 7.41
CA TYR A 39 7.80 4.17 8.85
C TYR A 39 8.69 3.06 9.38
N TRP A 40 9.85 3.45 9.92
CA TRP A 40 10.88 2.51 10.31
C TRP A 40 10.91 2.29 11.83
N GLN A 41 11.14 1.04 12.23
CA GLN A 41 11.49 0.66 13.58
C GLN A 41 12.92 0.13 13.64
N GLY A 42 13.57 0.29 14.80
CA GLY A 42 14.96 -0.12 15.00
C GLY A 42 15.95 1.01 14.75
N ALA A 43 17.22 0.68 14.86
CA ALA A 43 18.31 1.64 14.71
C ALA A 43 18.45 2.06 13.24
N GLU A 44 18.69 3.35 13.00
CA GLU A 44 18.84 3.89 11.64
C GLU A 44 20.05 3.28 10.91
N ASP A 45 21.09 2.93 11.66
CA ASP A 45 22.33 2.31 11.20
C ASP A 45 22.33 0.77 11.31
N ALA A 46 21.16 0.15 11.51
CA ALA A 46 21.07 -1.30 11.56
C ALA A 46 21.64 -1.95 10.29
N PRO A 47 22.48 -2.98 10.41
CA PRO A 47 23.18 -3.61 9.29
C PRO A 47 22.25 -4.32 8.29
N VAL A 48 21.02 -4.65 8.68
CA VAL A 48 20.04 -5.31 7.82
C VAL A 48 18.72 -4.54 7.83
N GLU A 49 18.21 -4.22 6.64
CA GLU A 49 16.84 -3.73 6.45
C GLU A 49 15.91 -4.90 6.17
N MET A 50 14.74 -4.88 6.80
CA MET A 50 13.66 -5.82 6.53
C MET A 50 12.37 -5.04 6.26
N ILE A 51 11.76 -5.30 5.12
CA ILE A 51 10.47 -4.73 4.73
C ILE A 51 9.46 -5.86 4.66
N GLU A 52 8.32 -5.68 5.30
CA GLU A 52 7.16 -6.56 5.17
C GLU A 52 6.11 -5.91 4.28
N TYR A 53 5.67 -6.59 3.24
CA TYR A 53 4.46 -6.27 2.51
C TYR A 53 3.27 -6.99 3.15
N ALA A 54 2.39 -6.24 3.79
CA ALA A 54 1.27 -6.78 4.57
C ALA A 54 -0.06 -6.09 4.25
N SER A 55 -1.15 -6.85 4.34
CA SER A 55 -2.50 -6.30 4.31
C SER A 55 -3.18 -6.49 5.65
N PHE A 56 -3.89 -5.47 6.13
CA PHE A 56 -4.67 -5.56 7.37
C PHE A 56 -5.85 -6.53 7.28
N THR A 57 -6.25 -6.95 6.08
CA THR A 57 -7.30 -7.98 5.87
C THR A 57 -6.71 -9.37 5.62
N CYS A 58 -5.39 -9.53 5.56
CA CYS A 58 -4.73 -10.80 5.35
C CYS A 58 -4.56 -11.59 6.65
N GLY A 59 -5.20 -12.76 6.77
CA GLY A 59 -5.09 -13.61 7.97
C GLY A 59 -3.68 -14.14 8.23
N HIS A 60 -2.86 -14.36 7.18
CA HIS A 60 -1.46 -14.76 7.36
C HIS A 60 -0.57 -13.62 7.87
N CYS A 61 -0.90 -12.38 7.52
CA CYS A 61 -0.23 -11.21 8.08
C CYS A 61 -0.56 -11.06 9.58
N ALA A 62 -1.84 -11.21 9.95
CA ALA A 62 -2.22 -11.22 11.36
C ALA A 62 -1.50 -12.34 12.15
N ALA A 63 -1.41 -13.55 11.59
CA ALA A 63 -0.65 -14.63 12.23
C ALA A 63 0.84 -14.29 12.39
N PHE A 64 1.47 -13.69 11.37
CA PHE A 64 2.84 -13.21 11.50
C PHE A 64 2.98 -12.17 12.61
N HIS A 65 2.11 -11.16 12.62
CA HIS A 65 2.16 -10.09 13.62
C HIS A 65 1.90 -10.59 15.05
N ASN A 66 1.00 -11.56 15.23
CA ASN A 66 0.65 -12.05 16.56
C ASN A 66 1.66 -13.09 17.09
N ASP A 67 2.23 -13.92 16.22
CA ASP A 67 3.03 -15.09 16.64
C ASP A 67 4.54 -14.90 16.42
N VAL A 68 4.95 -14.18 15.38
CA VAL A 68 6.34 -14.08 14.90
C VAL A 68 6.96 -12.71 15.16
N TYR A 69 6.23 -11.65 14.84
CA TYR A 69 6.74 -10.27 14.96
C TYR A 69 7.23 -9.89 16.36
N PRO A 70 6.60 -10.33 17.48
CA PRO A 70 7.15 -10.06 18.81
C PRO A 70 8.55 -10.64 19.02
N GLN A 71 8.84 -11.81 18.44
CA GLN A 71 10.15 -12.45 18.51
C GLN A 71 11.16 -11.70 17.62
N LEU A 72 10.76 -11.35 16.39
CA LEU A 72 11.57 -10.52 15.49
C LEU A 72 11.93 -9.19 16.16
N LYS A 73 10.95 -8.55 16.79
CA LYS A 73 11.14 -7.27 17.47
C LYS A 73 12.15 -7.39 18.60
N ALA A 74 11.95 -8.33 19.52
CA ALA A 74 12.79 -8.50 20.69
C ALA A 74 14.23 -8.96 20.35
N GLU A 75 14.40 -9.85 19.36
CA GLU A 75 15.70 -10.45 19.06
C GLU A 75 16.54 -9.62 18.08
N TYR A 76 15.89 -8.81 17.21
CA TYR A 76 16.56 -8.15 16.10
C TYR A 76 16.32 -6.64 16.01
N ILE A 77 15.06 -6.17 16.15
CA ILE A 77 14.74 -4.76 15.98
C ILE A 77 15.21 -3.97 17.22
N ASP A 78 14.79 -4.38 18.40
CA ASP A 78 15.14 -3.71 19.67
C ASP A 78 16.62 -3.84 20.02
N THR A 79 17.32 -4.80 19.41
CA THR A 79 18.76 -4.99 19.56
C THR A 79 19.61 -4.26 18.52
N GLY A 80 18.96 -3.51 17.61
CA GLY A 80 19.64 -2.72 16.57
C GLY A 80 20.25 -3.53 15.44
N LYS A 81 19.92 -4.81 15.31
CA LYS A 81 20.42 -5.69 14.25
C LYS A 81 19.63 -5.54 12.95
N VAL A 82 18.35 -5.24 13.06
CA VAL A 82 17.43 -5.09 11.94
C VAL A 82 16.69 -3.77 12.08
N ARG A 83 16.57 -3.06 10.97
CA ARG A 83 15.65 -1.95 10.76
C ARG A 83 14.45 -2.47 9.98
N PHE A 84 13.26 -2.33 10.53
CA PHE A 84 12.04 -2.92 10.01
C PHE A 84 11.05 -1.87 9.53
N ALA A 85 10.40 -2.10 8.38
CA ALA A 85 9.26 -1.33 7.92
C ALA A 85 8.15 -2.22 7.39
N GLN A 86 6.89 -1.85 7.64
CA GLN A 86 5.74 -2.43 6.98
C GLN A 86 5.29 -1.53 5.83
N ARG A 87 5.07 -2.13 4.65
CA ARG A 87 4.44 -1.52 3.50
C ARG A 87 3.05 -2.10 3.30
N ASP A 88 2.05 -1.24 3.37
CA ASP A 88 0.66 -1.66 3.28
C ASP A 88 0.29 -2.10 1.88
N VAL A 89 -0.42 -3.23 1.79
CA VAL A 89 -1.01 -3.77 0.56
C VAL A 89 -2.53 -3.70 0.65
N TYR A 90 -3.16 -3.12 -0.34
CA TYR A 90 -4.61 -2.87 -0.35
C TYR A 90 -5.28 -3.81 -1.36
N PHE A 91 -5.81 -4.94 -0.89
CA PHE A 91 -6.58 -5.90 -1.69
C PHE A 91 -8.05 -5.51 -1.82
N ASP A 92 -8.56 -4.78 -0.82
CA ASP A 92 -9.97 -4.46 -0.65
C ASP A 92 -10.16 -3.12 0.08
N GLU A 93 -11.39 -2.60 0.08
CA GLU A 93 -11.71 -1.35 0.77
C GLU A 93 -11.51 -1.40 2.29
N PRO A 94 -11.89 -2.48 3.02
CA PRO A 94 -11.59 -2.59 4.44
C PRO A 94 -10.10 -2.48 4.76
N GLY A 95 -9.24 -3.10 3.96
CA GLY A 95 -7.78 -3.01 4.09
C GLY A 95 -7.27 -1.59 3.88
N LEU A 96 -7.82 -0.87 2.89
CA LEU A 96 -7.49 0.53 2.67
C LEU A 96 -7.95 1.42 3.84
N TRP A 97 -9.18 1.22 4.34
CA TRP A 97 -9.69 1.99 5.49
C TRP A 97 -8.84 1.78 6.74
N ALA A 98 -8.42 0.53 6.99
CA ALA A 98 -7.52 0.19 8.09
C ALA A 98 -6.14 0.86 7.91
N GLY A 99 -5.56 0.82 6.72
CA GLY A 99 -4.29 1.49 6.41
C GLY A 99 -4.34 3.00 6.55
N ILE A 100 -5.45 3.64 6.14
CA ILE A 100 -5.67 5.07 6.38
C ILE A 100 -5.71 5.36 7.89
N LEU A 101 -6.42 4.53 8.67
CA LEU A 101 -6.49 4.67 10.12
C LEU A 101 -5.12 4.51 10.78
N ALA A 102 -4.35 3.49 10.41
CA ALA A 102 -3.00 3.25 10.93
C ALA A 102 -2.09 4.47 10.70
N ARG A 103 -2.20 5.10 9.53
CA ARG A 103 -1.39 6.27 9.15
C ARG A 103 -1.98 7.62 9.58
N CYS A 104 -3.12 7.61 10.27
CA CYS A 104 -3.82 8.85 10.70
C CYS A 104 -3.01 9.67 11.70
N GLY A 105 -2.27 9.02 12.58
CA GLY A 105 -1.45 9.66 13.61
C GLY A 105 0.02 9.86 13.25
N GLY A 106 0.41 9.60 11.99
CA GLY A 106 1.81 9.67 11.57
C GLY A 106 2.65 8.51 12.10
N ASP A 107 3.97 8.68 12.03
CA ASP A 107 4.97 7.64 12.35
C ASP A 107 4.82 7.10 13.78
N GLU A 108 4.71 7.98 14.76
CA GLU A 108 4.62 7.60 16.18
C GLU A 108 3.43 6.69 16.51
N LYS A 109 2.33 6.84 15.75
CA LYS A 109 1.08 6.10 15.99
C LYS A 109 0.90 4.90 15.08
N TYR A 110 1.67 4.80 13.99
CA TYR A 110 1.46 3.78 12.97
C TYR A 110 1.53 2.36 13.55
N TYR A 111 2.64 1.98 14.18
CA TYR A 111 2.81 0.62 14.71
C TYR A 111 1.86 0.29 15.86
N PRO A 112 1.66 1.17 16.85
CA PRO A 112 0.62 0.91 17.87
C PRO A 112 -0.77 0.65 17.29
N VAL A 113 -1.17 1.36 16.23
CA VAL A 113 -2.46 1.12 15.56
C VAL A 113 -2.44 -0.14 14.71
N ALA A 114 -1.33 -0.39 14.00
CA ALA A 114 -1.15 -1.62 13.21
C ALA A 114 -1.24 -2.87 14.06
N ASP A 115 -0.59 -2.87 15.23
CA ASP A 115 -0.67 -3.97 16.20
C ASP A 115 -2.12 -4.23 16.63
N MET A 116 -2.87 -3.19 17.00
CA MET A 116 -4.30 -3.32 17.37
C MET A 116 -5.14 -3.86 16.20
N LEU A 117 -4.87 -3.42 14.97
CA LEU A 117 -5.59 -3.87 13.77
C LEU A 117 -5.36 -5.35 13.49
N PHE A 118 -4.14 -5.86 13.69
CA PHE A 118 -3.84 -7.28 13.52
C PHE A 118 -4.34 -8.13 14.70
N ASP A 119 -4.17 -7.68 15.93
CA ASP A 119 -4.66 -8.36 17.13
C ASP A 119 -6.18 -8.56 17.08
N GLU A 120 -6.91 -7.53 16.70
CA GLU A 120 -8.36 -7.54 16.63
C GLU A 120 -8.92 -7.87 15.24
N GLN A 121 -8.07 -8.34 14.29
CA GLN A 121 -8.44 -8.52 12.89
C GLN A 121 -9.76 -9.28 12.71
N LYS A 122 -9.91 -10.40 13.39
CA LYS A 122 -11.13 -11.22 13.29
C LYS A 122 -12.36 -10.49 13.82
N THR A 123 -12.18 -9.65 14.85
CA THR A 123 -13.27 -8.91 15.49
C THR A 123 -13.75 -7.76 14.62
N TRP A 124 -12.86 -6.95 14.09
CA TRP A 124 -13.28 -5.81 13.27
C TRP A 124 -13.73 -6.21 11.86
N LEU A 125 -13.28 -7.36 11.34
CA LEU A 125 -13.76 -7.94 10.08
C LEU A 125 -15.06 -8.76 10.24
N ASP A 126 -15.46 -9.14 11.44
CA ASP A 126 -16.73 -9.83 11.68
C ASP A 126 -17.92 -8.85 11.58
N ALA A 127 -18.26 -8.53 10.34
CA ALA A 127 -19.28 -7.57 9.98
C ALA A 127 -19.95 -7.97 8.67
N LYS A 128 -21.23 -7.56 8.50
CA LYS A 128 -22.01 -7.90 7.30
C LYS A 128 -22.02 -6.79 6.26
N THR A 129 -21.66 -5.58 6.68
CA THR A 129 -21.70 -4.38 5.83
C THR A 129 -20.43 -3.54 6.01
N GLY A 130 -20.12 -2.70 5.01
CA GLY A 130 -19.02 -1.74 5.11
C GLY A 130 -19.19 -0.75 6.26
N ASP A 131 -20.42 -0.33 6.54
CA ASP A 131 -20.72 0.57 7.67
C ASP A 131 -20.38 -0.07 9.01
N GLU A 132 -20.66 -1.36 9.18
CA GLU A 132 -20.29 -2.10 10.39
C GLU A 132 -18.77 -2.22 10.53
N ILE A 133 -18.05 -2.49 9.43
CA ILE A 133 -16.58 -2.50 9.41
C ILE A 133 -16.04 -1.12 9.80
N ALA A 134 -16.55 -0.05 9.20
CA ALA A 134 -16.14 1.32 9.53
C ALA A 134 -16.40 1.64 11.01
N ALA A 135 -17.55 1.20 11.57
CA ALA A 135 -17.87 1.36 12.99
C ALA A 135 -16.89 0.59 13.88
N ASN A 136 -16.48 -0.63 13.49
CA ASN A 136 -15.50 -1.42 14.23
C ASN A 136 -14.10 -0.77 14.17
N LEU A 137 -13.65 -0.30 13.00
CA LEU A 137 -12.40 0.45 12.86
C LEU A 137 -12.38 1.73 13.71
N ARG A 138 -13.53 2.41 13.85
CA ARG A 138 -13.64 3.58 14.75
C ARG A 138 -13.44 3.23 16.22
N LYS A 139 -13.79 2.04 16.65
CA LYS A 139 -13.52 1.58 18.03
C LYS A 139 -12.02 1.41 18.25
N ILE A 140 -11.31 0.82 17.28
CA ILE A 140 -9.84 0.70 17.32
C ILE A 140 -9.19 2.10 17.34
N GLY A 141 -9.61 2.99 16.44
CA GLY A 141 -9.10 4.36 16.42
C GLY A 141 -9.33 5.12 17.72
N ALA A 142 -10.52 4.97 18.34
CA ALA A 142 -10.83 5.57 19.63
C ALA A 142 -9.95 4.98 20.76
N ALA A 143 -9.71 3.67 20.77
CA ALA A 143 -8.81 3.02 21.72
C ALA A 143 -7.34 3.48 21.51
N ALA A 144 -6.94 3.78 20.27
CA ALA A 144 -5.65 4.39 19.94
C ALA A 144 -5.57 5.90 20.27
N GLY A 145 -6.67 6.48 20.78
CA GLY A 145 -6.75 7.88 21.22
C GLY A 145 -7.06 8.88 20.11
N PHE A 146 -7.63 8.45 18.98
CA PHE A 146 -8.13 9.35 17.95
C PHE A 146 -9.56 9.82 18.28
N SER A 147 -9.83 11.11 18.08
CA SER A 147 -11.20 11.62 18.10
C SER A 147 -11.97 11.22 16.84
N GLY A 148 -13.30 11.25 16.89
CA GLY A 148 -14.14 11.02 15.72
C GLY A 148 -13.83 12.00 14.58
N GLU A 149 -13.56 13.27 14.90
CA GLU A 149 -13.21 14.30 13.92
C GLU A 149 -11.85 14.02 13.23
N GLN A 150 -10.86 13.56 14.01
CA GLN A 150 -9.56 13.17 13.44
C GLN A 150 -9.71 12.01 12.47
N MET A 151 -10.44 10.97 12.86
CA MET A 151 -10.70 9.81 11.99
C MET A 151 -11.45 10.22 10.72
N ASP A 152 -12.48 11.07 10.84
CA ASP A 152 -13.22 11.59 9.69
C ASP A 152 -12.33 12.40 8.75
N ALA A 153 -11.46 13.25 9.28
CA ALA A 153 -10.51 14.02 8.48
C ALA A 153 -9.55 13.10 7.72
N CYS A 154 -9.02 12.05 8.38
CA CYS A 154 -8.12 11.09 7.75
C CYS A 154 -8.78 10.31 6.60
N TRP A 155 -10.00 9.80 6.80
CA TRP A 155 -10.70 9.06 5.74
C TRP A 155 -11.23 9.94 4.61
N LYS A 156 -11.42 11.24 4.83
CA LYS A 156 -11.85 12.22 3.82
C LYS A 156 -10.70 12.88 3.06
N ASP A 157 -9.46 12.66 3.48
CA ASP A 157 -8.26 13.22 2.85
C ASP A 157 -7.97 12.48 1.53
N GLN A 158 -8.60 12.94 0.46
CA GLN A 158 -8.46 12.33 -0.87
C GLN A 158 -7.01 12.31 -1.35
N ALA A 159 -6.24 13.37 -1.10
CA ALA A 159 -4.85 13.44 -1.52
C ALA A 159 -3.99 12.39 -0.81
N LYS A 160 -4.25 12.14 0.48
CA LYS A 160 -3.60 11.07 1.23
C LYS A 160 -3.98 9.69 0.71
N VAL A 161 -5.25 9.44 0.43
CA VAL A 161 -5.72 8.17 -0.15
C VAL A 161 -5.04 7.90 -1.49
N GLU A 162 -5.02 8.88 -2.40
CA GLU A 162 -4.34 8.76 -3.70
C GLU A 162 -2.84 8.48 -3.53
N SER A 163 -2.20 9.16 -2.58
CA SER A 163 -0.78 8.96 -2.26
C SER A 163 -0.50 7.56 -1.71
N LEU A 164 -1.35 7.03 -0.83
CA LEU A 164 -1.22 5.65 -0.31
C LEU A 164 -1.34 4.61 -1.42
N LEU A 165 -2.34 4.75 -2.28
CA LEU A 165 -2.54 3.84 -3.40
C LEU A 165 -1.38 3.91 -4.40
N ALA A 166 -0.89 5.11 -4.73
CA ALA A 166 0.26 5.29 -5.60
C ALA A 166 1.53 4.66 -5.01
N THR A 167 1.76 4.85 -3.71
CA THR A 167 2.91 4.26 -2.99
C THR A 167 2.85 2.74 -3.02
N PHE A 168 1.68 2.17 -2.71
CA PHE A 168 1.48 0.72 -2.78
C PHE A 168 1.76 0.19 -4.19
N GLN A 169 1.17 0.78 -5.22
CA GLN A 169 1.36 0.34 -6.60
C GLN A 169 2.82 0.43 -7.04
N GLN A 170 3.48 1.55 -6.75
CA GLN A 170 4.89 1.74 -7.10
C GLN A 170 5.79 0.71 -6.43
N ASN A 171 5.66 0.52 -5.12
CA ASN A 171 6.49 -0.40 -4.36
C ASN A 171 6.21 -1.85 -4.74
N ALA A 172 4.94 -2.25 -4.84
CA ALA A 172 4.56 -3.61 -5.19
C ALA A 172 5.06 -4.03 -6.59
N VAL A 173 5.04 -3.11 -7.55
CA VAL A 173 5.58 -3.35 -8.91
C VAL A 173 7.10 -3.43 -8.87
N ALA A 174 7.77 -2.50 -8.19
CA ALA A 174 9.24 -2.48 -8.10
C ALA A 174 9.79 -3.76 -7.47
N ASP A 175 9.18 -4.21 -6.39
CA ASP A 175 9.60 -5.39 -5.62
C ASP A 175 8.92 -6.70 -6.07
N LYS A 176 8.08 -6.63 -7.13
CA LYS A 176 7.38 -7.79 -7.75
C LYS A 176 6.56 -8.58 -6.72
N ILE A 177 5.77 -7.88 -5.93
CA ILE A 177 4.96 -8.47 -4.85
C ILE A 177 3.75 -9.18 -5.43
N GLU A 178 3.65 -10.49 -5.19
CA GLU A 178 2.58 -11.36 -5.68
C GLU A 178 1.55 -11.74 -4.58
N GLY A 179 1.87 -11.49 -3.32
CA GLY A 179 1.00 -11.84 -2.18
C GLY A 179 1.58 -11.38 -0.85
N THR A 180 0.80 -11.60 0.23
CA THR A 180 1.17 -11.15 1.58
C THR A 180 1.06 -12.31 2.60
N PRO A 181 1.88 -12.32 3.67
CA PRO A 181 3.05 -11.45 3.80
C PRO A 181 4.17 -11.86 2.85
N THR A 182 4.89 -10.88 2.32
CA THR A 182 6.14 -11.06 1.59
C THR A 182 7.18 -10.13 2.21
N PHE A 183 8.39 -10.63 2.40
CA PHE A 183 9.47 -9.88 3.03
C PHE A 183 10.58 -9.55 2.04
N ILE A 184 11.18 -8.37 2.21
CA ILE A 184 12.47 -8.04 1.57
C ILE A 184 13.48 -7.98 2.71
N ILE A 185 14.42 -8.92 2.76
CA ILE A 185 15.42 -9.03 3.84
C ILE A 185 16.81 -8.79 3.24
N GLY A 186 17.44 -7.69 3.58
CA GLY A 186 18.73 -7.33 3.01
C GLY A 186 18.71 -7.32 1.47
N GLY A 187 17.63 -6.80 0.88
CA GLY A 187 17.43 -6.71 -0.57
C GLY A 187 16.96 -8.01 -1.26
N GLU A 188 16.77 -9.11 -0.54
CA GLU A 188 16.28 -10.38 -1.09
C GLU A 188 14.82 -10.60 -0.77
N THR A 189 14.01 -10.98 -1.78
CA THR A 189 12.60 -11.32 -1.59
C THR A 189 12.46 -12.69 -0.93
N VAL A 190 11.76 -12.73 0.19
CA VAL A 190 11.50 -13.94 0.97
C VAL A 190 9.98 -14.07 1.17
N ARG A 191 9.41 -15.20 0.77
CA ARG A 191 7.99 -15.49 1.00
C ARG A 191 7.74 -15.81 2.47
N ASN A 192 6.47 -15.75 2.87
CA ASN A 192 6.06 -16.16 4.21
C ASN A 192 6.58 -17.58 4.54
N ALA A 193 7.21 -17.70 5.70
CA ALA A 193 7.83 -18.94 6.17
C ALA A 193 7.76 -18.99 7.71
N PRO A 194 7.92 -20.18 8.31
CA PRO A 194 8.07 -20.32 9.76
C PRO A 194 9.22 -19.48 10.32
N TRP A 195 9.11 -19.12 11.59
CA TRP A 195 10.08 -18.22 12.26
C TRP A 195 11.53 -18.69 12.12
N ASP A 196 11.79 -19.99 12.31
CA ASP A 196 13.14 -20.56 12.21
C ASP A 196 13.79 -20.30 10.83
N GLN A 197 13.00 -20.34 9.77
CA GLN A 197 13.48 -20.06 8.40
C GLN A 197 13.69 -18.56 8.17
N LEU A 198 12.77 -17.71 8.62
CA LEU A 198 12.94 -16.25 8.56
C LEU A 198 14.15 -15.82 9.39
N LYS A 199 14.30 -16.36 10.58
CA LYS A 199 15.46 -16.14 11.47
C LYS A 199 16.77 -16.54 10.78
N ALA A 200 16.83 -17.72 10.19
CA ALA A 200 18.03 -18.19 9.47
C ALA A 200 18.40 -17.24 8.31
N LYS A 201 17.41 -16.69 7.61
CA LYS A 201 17.66 -15.73 6.53
C LYS A 201 18.18 -14.39 7.08
N ILE A 202 17.62 -13.90 8.18
CA ILE A 202 18.10 -12.69 8.84
C ILE A 202 19.56 -12.89 9.31
N ASP A 203 19.86 -14.02 9.96
CA ASP A 203 21.20 -14.32 10.45
C ASP A 203 22.22 -14.45 9.30
N GLU A 204 21.83 -15.03 8.16
CA GLU A 204 22.63 -15.06 6.92
C GLU A 204 22.97 -13.64 6.45
N LYS A 205 21.99 -12.74 6.40
CA LYS A 205 22.21 -11.35 5.98
C LYS A 205 23.07 -10.58 6.97
N LEU A 206 22.89 -10.80 8.27
CA LEU A 206 23.74 -10.20 9.29
C LEU A 206 25.21 -10.65 9.17
N ALA A 207 25.44 -11.93 8.89
CA ALA A 207 26.78 -12.46 8.69
C ALA A 207 27.48 -11.91 7.43
N ALA A 208 26.69 -11.54 6.42
CA ALA A 208 27.19 -10.96 5.16
C ALA A 208 27.33 -9.44 5.18
N ALA A 209 26.71 -8.76 6.17
CA ALA A 209 26.78 -7.32 6.30
C ALA A 209 28.23 -6.86 6.65
N PRO A 210 28.69 -5.72 6.10
CA PRO A 210 29.96 -5.15 6.52
C PRO A 210 29.99 -4.91 8.03
N ALA A 211 31.08 -5.23 8.68
CA ALA A 211 31.23 -4.87 10.10
C ALA A 211 31.03 -3.36 10.25
N ALA A 212 30.16 -2.95 11.17
CA ALA A 212 29.98 -1.53 11.47
C ALA A 212 31.35 -0.89 11.70
N ALA A 213 31.64 0.15 10.93
CA ALA A 213 32.88 0.91 11.15
C ALA A 213 32.77 1.61 12.51
N ASN A 214 33.56 1.13 13.46
CA ASN A 214 33.74 1.76 14.77
C ASN A 214 34.39 3.14 14.65
#